data_4bda5629157f2dc844c2e57cc16e2974
#
_entry.id   4bda5629157f2dc844c2e57cc16e2974
#
_cell.length_a   1.000
_cell.length_b   1.000
_cell.length_c   1.000
_cell.angle_alpha   90.00
_cell.angle_beta   90.00
_cell.angle_gamma   90.00
#
_symmetry.space_group_name_H-M   'P 1'
#
loop_
_entity.id
_entity.type
_entity.pdbx_description
1 polymer ?
#
loop_
_entity_poly.entity_id
_entity_poly.type
_entity_poly.pdbx_seq_one_letter_code
_entity_poly.pdbx_strand_id
1 'polypeptide(L)'
;MSHIFTRIRHSYGDMKLESKFTLVLLLTATVPVIMMACFFYGKLYDMVVSYTIRQEQDTSAQTAPYIEDLVQQIIDAHDGITDQEFFQILFHQPVNSPFQMFLDTNDAQYFHEYVENLIDSDMISGLQIYMDFPPQSVRLFSDDLTKDYFSPMSKARGTYWYGIFQGTQQSSLFCPAFYLGEREKKKYGDLAYITST
;
A
#
# COMPACT_ATOMS: atom_id res chain seq x y z
N MET A 1 -18.94 21.74 47.15
CA MET A 1 -17.77 21.18 47.89
C MET A 1 -17.80 21.40 49.42
N SER A 2 -18.48 22.43 49.97
CA SER A 2 -18.50 22.71 51.42
C SER A 2 -19.18 21.64 52.27
N HIS A 3 -20.21 20.96 51.78
CA HIS A 3 -20.96 19.96 52.56
C HIS A 3 -20.18 18.67 52.89
N ILE A 4 -19.21 18.29 52.07
CA ILE A 4 -18.41 17.09 52.31
C ILE A 4 -17.38 17.36 53.42
N PHE A 5 -16.77 18.53 53.42
CA PHE A 5 -15.81 18.92 54.43
C PHE A 5 -16.43 19.07 55.85
N THR A 6 -17.65 19.59 55.93
CA THR A 6 -18.39 19.70 57.22
C THR A 6 -18.77 18.33 57.77
N ARG A 7 -19.16 17.37 56.94
CA ARG A 7 -19.48 16.00 57.35
C ARG A 7 -18.26 15.23 57.86
N ILE A 8 -17.12 15.38 57.14
CA ILE A 8 -15.85 14.75 57.55
C ILE A 8 -15.37 15.32 58.90
N ARG A 9 -15.49 16.64 59.10
CA ARG A 9 -15.10 17.29 60.34
C ARG A 9 -15.96 16.86 61.56
N HIS A 10 -17.25 16.63 61.39
CA HIS A 10 -18.13 16.14 62.42
C HIS A 10 -17.84 14.68 62.75
N SER A 11 -17.65 13.82 61.77
CA SER A 11 -17.32 12.41 61.97
C SER A 11 -15.96 12.20 62.63
N TYR A 12 -14.98 13.08 62.35
CA TYR A 12 -13.67 13.05 63.02
C TYR A 12 -13.74 13.50 64.46
N GLY A 13 -14.65 14.44 64.83
CA GLY A 13 -14.85 14.92 66.20
C GLY A 13 -15.28 13.81 67.14
N ASP A 14 -16.17 12.93 66.75
CA ASP A 14 -16.81 11.89 67.54
C ASP A 14 -16.00 10.58 67.68
N MET A 15 -14.88 10.45 66.93
CA MET A 15 -14.03 9.26 66.97
C MET A 15 -13.20 9.16 68.23
N LYS A 16 -13.03 7.93 68.77
CA LYS A 16 -12.12 7.64 69.87
C LYS A 16 -10.68 8.00 69.55
N LEU A 17 -9.89 8.40 70.53
CA LEU A 17 -8.51 8.86 70.31
C LEU A 17 -7.65 7.84 69.56
N GLU A 18 -7.79 6.55 69.84
CA GLU A 18 -7.11 5.45 69.12
C GLU A 18 -7.41 5.42 67.65
N SER A 19 -8.68 5.57 67.25
CA SER A 19 -9.12 5.60 65.90
C SER A 19 -8.58 6.82 65.13
N LYS A 20 -8.44 7.96 65.76
CA LYS A 20 -7.83 9.18 65.20
C LYS A 20 -6.35 8.96 64.90
N PHE A 21 -5.62 8.32 65.81
CA PHE A 21 -4.21 7.98 65.61
C PHE A 21 -4.02 7.00 64.46
N THR A 22 -4.83 5.93 64.42
CA THR A 22 -4.77 4.95 63.35
C THR A 22 -5.07 5.57 61.99
N LEU A 23 -6.04 6.47 61.93
CA LEU A 23 -6.41 7.15 60.68
C LEU A 23 -5.31 8.09 60.18
N VAL A 24 -4.68 8.85 61.09
CA VAL A 24 -3.55 9.73 60.75
C VAL A 24 -2.37 8.90 60.27
N LEU A 25 -2.05 7.79 60.93
CA LEU A 25 -0.95 6.92 60.58
C LEU A 25 -1.17 6.25 59.20
N LEU A 26 -2.41 5.79 58.98
CA LEU A 26 -2.81 5.22 57.70
C LEU A 26 -2.69 6.26 56.57
N LEU A 27 -3.16 7.47 56.78
CA LEU A 27 -3.12 8.54 55.80
C LEU A 27 -1.68 8.95 55.46
N THR A 28 -0.84 9.06 56.49
CA THR A 28 0.58 9.41 56.36
C THR A 28 1.36 8.35 55.59
N ALA A 29 0.98 7.07 55.71
CA ALA A 29 1.60 5.99 54.94
C ALA A 29 1.05 5.87 53.51
N THR A 30 -0.28 6.04 53.34
CA THR A 30 -0.93 5.79 52.06
C THR A 30 -0.72 6.92 51.03
N VAL A 31 -0.72 8.18 51.51
CA VAL A 31 -0.58 9.34 50.58
C VAL A 31 0.74 9.33 49.81
N PRO A 32 1.92 9.11 50.46
CA PRO A 32 3.18 9.03 49.70
C PRO A 32 3.21 7.87 48.70
N VAL A 33 2.62 6.73 49.07
CA VAL A 33 2.56 5.56 48.17
C VAL A 33 1.72 5.87 46.93
N ILE A 34 0.56 6.50 47.09
CA ILE A 34 -0.27 6.92 45.97
C ILE A 34 0.45 7.96 45.12
N MET A 35 1.11 8.93 45.70
CA MET A 35 1.89 9.94 44.95
C MET A 35 3.01 9.30 44.15
N MET A 36 3.76 8.37 44.76
CA MET A 36 4.77 7.59 44.01
C MET A 36 4.16 6.78 42.86
N ALA A 37 3.07 6.07 43.14
CA ALA A 37 2.40 5.28 42.11
C ALA A 37 1.94 6.14 40.93
N CYS A 38 1.35 7.30 41.18
CA CYS A 38 0.96 8.25 40.13
C CYS A 38 2.17 8.78 39.32
N PHE A 39 3.26 9.10 40.04
CA PHE A 39 4.49 9.57 39.40
C PHE A 39 5.12 8.49 38.50
N PHE A 40 5.24 7.27 39.01
CA PHE A 40 5.77 6.15 38.21
C PHE A 40 4.88 5.81 37.03
N TYR A 41 3.56 5.82 37.23
CA TYR A 41 2.62 5.58 36.12
C TYR A 41 2.76 6.62 35.03
N GLY A 42 2.85 7.90 35.38
CA GLY A 42 3.09 8.97 34.41
C GLY A 42 4.41 8.78 33.63
N LYS A 43 5.50 8.45 34.37
CA LYS A 43 6.80 8.21 33.73
C LYS A 43 6.82 6.97 32.84
N LEU A 44 6.17 5.88 33.22
CA LEU A 44 6.04 4.68 32.41
C LEU A 44 5.22 4.95 31.16
N TYR A 45 4.11 5.67 31.30
CA TYR A 45 3.29 6.04 30.14
C TYR A 45 4.07 6.86 29.12
N ASP A 46 4.76 7.91 29.56
CA ASP A 46 5.59 8.74 28.70
C ASP A 46 6.70 7.92 28.01
N MET A 47 7.32 7.00 28.76
CA MET A 47 8.37 6.14 28.23
C MET A 47 7.84 5.19 27.16
N VAL A 48 6.70 4.51 27.40
CA VAL A 48 6.09 3.59 26.47
C VAL A 48 5.66 4.32 25.19
N VAL A 49 4.98 5.45 25.33
CA VAL A 49 4.55 6.26 24.17
C VAL A 49 5.75 6.73 23.34
N SER A 50 6.77 7.26 24.02
CA SER A 50 7.99 7.72 23.31
C SER A 50 8.73 6.59 22.62
N TYR A 51 8.79 5.42 23.26
CA TYR A 51 9.43 4.23 22.67
C TYR A 51 8.67 3.76 21.43
N THR A 52 7.32 3.66 21.53
CA THR A 52 6.49 3.24 20.40
C THR A 52 6.63 4.20 19.22
N ILE A 53 6.56 5.51 19.46
CA ILE A 53 6.72 6.51 18.39
C ILE A 53 8.09 6.41 17.72
N ARG A 54 9.17 6.27 18.50
CA ARG A 54 10.51 6.10 17.95
C ARG A 54 10.64 4.82 17.14
N GLN A 55 10.11 3.71 17.63
CA GLN A 55 10.14 2.44 16.93
C GLN A 55 9.39 2.51 15.60
N GLU A 56 8.21 3.16 15.56
CA GLU A 56 7.48 3.38 14.32
C GLU A 56 8.23 4.28 13.34
N GLN A 57 8.87 5.34 13.84
CA GLN A 57 9.68 6.23 13.01
C GLN A 57 10.91 5.51 12.44
N ASP A 58 11.62 4.72 13.25
CA ASP A 58 12.79 3.94 12.82
C ASP A 58 12.40 2.89 11.79
N THR A 59 11.29 2.18 12.01
CA THR A 59 10.76 1.19 11.06
C THR A 59 10.36 1.86 9.74
N SER A 60 9.67 2.99 9.81
CA SER A 60 9.27 3.76 8.63
C SER A 60 10.49 4.26 7.85
N ALA A 61 11.49 4.79 8.56
CA ALA A 61 12.73 5.27 7.94
C ALA A 61 13.56 4.16 7.27
N GLN A 62 13.50 2.94 7.79
CA GLN A 62 14.15 1.77 7.18
C GLN A 62 13.36 1.21 6.01
N THR A 63 12.03 1.29 6.06
CA THR A 63 11.15 0.73 5.02
C THR A 63 11.01 1.66 3.82
N ALA A 64 11.07 2.97 4.01
CA ALA A 64 10.89 3.95 2.94
C ALA A 64 11.88 3.76 1.77
N PRO A 65 13.21 3.64 1.99
CA PRO A 65 14.15 3.42 0.88
C PRO A 65 13.92 2.08 0.17
N TYR A 66 13.47 1.05 0.87
CA TYR A 66 13.14 -0.24 0.24
C TYR A 66 11.93 -0.12 -0.69
N ILE A 67 10.88 0.59 -0.26
CA ILE A 67 9.71 0.85 -1.10
C ILE A 67 10.09 1.73 -2.31
N GLU A 68 10.94 2.72 -2.09
CA GLU A 68 11.42 3.61 -3.15
C GLU A 68 12.22 2.84 -4.22
N ASP A 69 13.06 1.91 -3.80
CA ASP A 69 13.82 1.02 -4.69
C ASP A 69 12.88 0.08 -5.48
N LEU A 70 11.89 -0.54 -4.82
CA LEU A 70 10.87 -1.36 -5.49
C LEU A 70 10.07 -0.57 -6.53
N VAL A 71 9.65 0.64 -6.18
CA VAL A 71 8.92 1.52 -7.10
C VAL A 71 9.78 1.85 -8.31
N GLN A 72 11.07 2.16 -8.10
CA GLN A 72 11.99 2.46 -9.18
C GLN A 72 12.23 1.25 -10.08
N GLN A 73 12.39 0.05 -9.52
CA GLN A 73 12.52 -1.18 -10.30
C GLN A 73 11.29 -1.44 -11.19
N ILE A 74 10.09 -1.18 -10.70
CA ILE A 74 8.86 -1.33 -11.49
C ILE A 74 8.82 -0.31 -12.63
N ILE A 75 9.22 0.94 -12.37
CA ILE A 75 9.29 1.99 -13.40
C ILE A 75 10.35 1.61 -14.46
N ASP A 76 11.52 1.18 -14.04
CA ASP A 76 12.59 0.77 -14.96
C ASP A 76 12.18 -0.44 -15.83
N ALA A 77 11.46 -1.41 -15.24
CA ALA A 77 10.90 -2.53 -15.96
C ALA A 77 9.85 -2.07 -16.99
N HIS A 78 8.95 -1.15 -16.60
CA HIS A 78 7.96 -0.56 -17.49
C HIS A 78 8.63 0.17 -18.67
N ASP A 79 9.61 1.02 -18.41
CA ASP A 79 10.32 1.78 -19.42
C ASP A 79 11.07 0.83 -20.36
N GLY A 80 11.70 -0.20 -19.81
CA GLY A 80 12.34 -1.24 -20.62
C GLY A 80 11.37 -2.01 -21.51
N ILE A 81 10.12 -2.23 -21.09
CA ILE A 81 9.06 -2.86 -21.92
C ILE A 81 8.60 -1.90 -23.01
N THR A 82 8.36 -0.64 -22.66
CA THR A 82 7.86 0.36 -23.61
C THR A 82 8.90 0.77 -24.66
N ASP A 83 10.18 0.66 -24.34
CA ASP A 83 11.30 0.95 -25.25
C ASP A 83 11.56 -0.19 -26.26
N GLN A 84 10.94 -1.37 -26.07
CA GLN A 84 11.06 -2.44 -27.06
C GLN A 84 10.51 -2.01 -28.43
N GLU A 85 11.22 -2.34 -29.50
CA GLU A 85 10.85 -1.99 -30.88
C GLU A 85 9.44 -2.47 -31.23
N PHE A 86 9.08 -3.67 -30.79
CA PHE A 86 7.73 -4.21 -30.92
C PHE A 86 6.67 -3.27 -30.33
N PHE A 87 6.90 -2.77 -29.11
CA PHE A 87 5.98 -1.89 -28.42
C PHE A 87 5.87 -0.54 -29.12
N GLN A 88 6.99 0.03 -29.55
CA GLN A 88 7.05 1.27 -30.30
C GLN A 88 6.29 1.17 -31.63
N ILE A 89 6.48 0.10 -32.37
CA ILE A 89 5.76 -0.15 -33.62
C ILE A 89 4.26 -0.29 -33.37
N LEU A 90 3.87 -0.98 -32.31
CA LEU A 90 2.47 -1.21 -31.97
C LEU A 90 1.69 0.08 -31.64
N PHE A 91 2.30 1.01 -30.91
CA PHE A 91 1.64 2.21 -30.38
C PHE A 91 1.87 3.48 -31.19
N HIS A 92 2.95 3.58 -31.97
CA HIS A 92 3.30 4.79 -32.73
C HIS A 92 2.86 4.76 -34.18
N GLN A 93 2.29 3.65 -34.68
CA GLN A 93 1.78 3.63 -36.03
C GLN A 93 0.36 4.22 -36.12
N PRO A 94 0.08 5.06 -37.14
CA PRO A 94 -1.26 5.63 -37.32
C PRO A 94 -2.27 4.51 -37.58
N VAL A 95 -3.39 4.53 -36.89
CA VAL A 95 -4.48 3.55 -36.85
C VAL A 95 -5.04 3.16 -38.24
N ASN A 96 -4.74 3.93 -39.29
CA ASN A 96 -5.23 3.73 -40.66
C ASN A 96 -4.17 3.18 -41.63
N SER A 97 -3.02 2.73 -41.13
CA SER A 97 -2.01 2.17 -42.04
C SER A 97 -2.33 0.70 -42.36
N PRO A 98 -2.44 0.33 -43.64
CA PRO A 98 -2.55 -1.08 -44.03
C PRO A 98 -1.30 -1.89 -43.65
N PHE A 99 -0.23 -1.25 -43.21
CA PHE A 99 1.02 -1.85 -42.74
C PHE A 99 1.00 -2.32 -41.27
N GLN A 100 -0.05 -2.08 -40.49
CA GLN A 100 -0.22 -2.72 -39.18
C GLN A 100 -0.25 -4.26 -39.23
N MET A 101 -0.20 -4.82 -40.43
CA MET A 101 -0.27 -6.27 -40.68
C MET A 101 1.08 -7.00 -40.56
N PHE A 102 2.18 -6.32 -40.49
CA PHE A 102 3.50 -6.94 -40.51
C PHE A 102 4.38 -6.56 -39.34
N LEU A 103 3.88 -6.80 -38.14
CA LEU A 103 4.81 -7.02 -37.02
C LEU A 103 5.58 -8.30 -37.33
N ASP A 104 6.87 -8.21 -37.46
CA ASP A 104 7.72 -9.37 -37.70
C ASP A 104 7.49 -10.37 -36.55
N THR A 105 7.35 -11.63 -36.87
CA THR A 105 7.20 -12.70 -35.90
C THR A 105 8.39 -12.71 -34.93
N ASN A 106 9.55 -12.25 -35.38
CA ASN A 106 10.75 -12.13 -34.56
C ASN A 106 10.60 -11.05 -33.45
N ASP A 107 10.03 -9.88 -33.78
CA ASP A 107 9.87 -8.79 -32.80
C ASP A 107 8.90 -9.18 -31.69
N ALA A 108 7.84 -9.91 -32.05
CA ALA A 108 6.90 -10.46 -31.06
C ALA A 108 7.57 -11.52 -30.15
N GLN A 109 8.46 -12.33 -30.70
CA GLN A 109 9.21 -13.32 -29.96
C GLN A 109 10.24 -12.65 -29.02
N TYR A 110 10.97 -11.66 -29.47
CA TYR A 110 11.90 -10.90 -28.62
C TYR A 110 11.18 -10.19 -27.48
N PHE A 111 10.00 -9.61 -27.76
CA PHE A 111 9.17 -9.01 -26.72
C PHE A 111 8.73 -10.05 -25.68
N HIS A 112 8.27 -11.20 -26.11
CA HIS A 112 7.89 -12.29 -25.22
C HIS A 112 9.07 -12.75 -24.35
N GLU A 113 10.22 -13.04 -24.95
CA GLU A 113 11.42 -13.44 -24.24
C GLU A 113 11.88 -12.37 -23.23
N TYR A 114 11.75 -11.10 -23.57
CA TYR A 114 12.07 -10.00 -22.65
C TYR A 114 11.13 -9.99 -21.44
N VAL A 115 9.81 -10.09 -21.67
CA VAL A 115 8.82 -10.11 -20.57
C VAL A 115 8.99 -11.35 -19.70
N GLU A 116 9.22 -12.52 -20.28
CA GLU A 116 9.47 -13.75 -19.52
C GLU A 116 10.75 -13.64 -18.67
N ASN A 117 11.81 -13.04 -19.18
CA ASN A 117 13.02 -12.77 -18.40
C ASN A 117 12.76 -11.84 -17.19
N LEU A 118 11.88 -10.85 -17.34
CA LEU A 118 11.49 -10.00 -16.20
C LEU A 118 10.68 -10.76 -15.16
N ILE A 119 9.81 -11.68 -15.60
CA ILE A 119 9.02 -12.55 -14.72
C ILE A 119 9.94 -13.57 -14.03
N ASP A 120 10.82 -14.23 -14.77
CA ASP A 120 11.76 -15.23 -14.22
C ASP A 120 12.77 -14.64 -13.24
N SER A 121 13.09 -13.35 -13.38
CA SER A 121 13.94 -12.62 -12.44
C SER A 121 13.21 -12.04 -11.24
N ASP A 122 11.93 -12.36 -11.06
CA ASP A 122 11.05 -11.84 -10.00
C ASP A 122 10.91 -10.30 -9.99
N MET A 123 11.26 -9.62 -11.08
CA MET A 123 11.10 -8.15 -11.18
C MET A 123 9.63 -7.75 -11.32
N ILE A 124 8.87 -8.54 -12.07
CA ILE A 124 7.42 -8.38 -12.22
C ILE A 124 6.72 -9.73 -12.09
N SER A 125 5.50 -9.74 -11.59
CA SER A 125 4.66 -10.94 -11.52
C SER A 125 3.88 -11.20 -12.82
N GLY A 126 3.76 -10.22 -13.69
CA GLY A 126 3.08 -10.34 -14.97
C GLY A 126 2.82 -9.00 -15.63
N LEU A 127 2.46 -9.06 -16.91
CA LEU A 127 2.13 -7.91 -17.75
C LEU A 127 0.72 -8.07 -18.32
N GLN A 128 -0.04 -6.98 -18.39
CA GLN A 128 -1.31 -6.94 -19.09
C GLN A 128 -1.45 -5.63 -19.85
N ILE A 129 -1.70 -5.72 -21.14
CA ILE A 129 -1.90 -4.58 -22.04
C ILE A 129 -3.37 -4.57 -22.45
N TYR A 130 -4.06 -3.46 -22.21
CA TYR A 130 -5.44 -3.25 -22.59
C TYR A 130 -5.53 -2.33 -23.80
N MET A 131 -6.17 -2.80 -24.87
CA MET A 131 -6.24 -2.08 -26.13
C MET A 131 -7.66 -2.07 -26.72
N ASP A 132 -8.01 -1.01 -27.42
CA ASP A 132 -9.32 -0.88 -28.10
C ASP A 132 -9.23 -1.43 -29.54
N PHE A 133 -8.88 -2.71 -29.65
CA PHE A 133 -8.85 -3.38 -30.94
C PHE A 133 -10.21 -3.95 -31.36
N PRO A 134 -10.56 -3.92 -32.63
CA PRO A 134 -11.56 -4.84 -33.15
C PRO A 134 -11.06 -6.29 -32.96
N PRO A 135 -11.91 -7.22 -32.52
CA PRO A 135 -11.52 -8.60 -32.22
C PRO A 135 -10.80 -9.36 -33.37
N GLN A 136 -10.91 -8.86 -34.57
CA GLN A 136 -10.31 -9.46 -35.77
C GLN A 136 -8.83 -9.10 -35.97
N SER A 137 -8.36 -7.99 -35.42
CA SER A 137 -6.96 -7.58 -35.54
C SER A 137 -6.03 -8.29 -34.54
N VAL A 138 -6.57 -8.86 -33.48
CA VAL A 138 -5.80 -9.68 -32.51
C VAL A 138 -5.33 -11.01 -33.12
N ARG A 139 -5.88 -11.44 -34.26
CA ARG A 139 -5.44 -12.64 -34.99
C ARG A 139 -4.10 -12.48 -35.73
N LEU A 140 -3.55 -11.29 -35.73
CA LEU A 140 -2.28 -10.99 -36.40
C LEU A 140 -1.05 -11.34 -35.53
N PHE A 141 -1.24 -11.48 -34.24
CA PHE A 141 -0.21 -12.01 -33.38
C PHE A 141 -0.27 -13.54 -33.46
N SER A 142 0.84 -14.18 -33.78
CA SER A 142 0.94 -15.64 -33.84
C SER A 142 0.25 -16.21 -32.59
N ASP A 143 -0.61 -17.18 -32.80
CA ASP A 143 -1.71 -17.57 -31.92
C ASP A 143 -1.36 -17.82 -30.43
N ASP A 144 -0.11 -17.95 -30.04
CA ASP A 144 0.30 -18.34 -28.69
C ASP A 144 1.16 -17.30 -27.95
N LEU A 145 2.03 -16.52 -28.61
CA LEU A 145 3.05 -15.71 -27.92
C LEU A 145 2.53 -14.45 -27.22
N THR A 146 1.45 -13.86 -27.71
CA THR A 146 0.99 -12.56 -27.17
C THR A 146 -0.42 -12.60 -26.59
N LYS A 147 -1.12 -13.72 -26.65
CA LYS A 147 -2.48 -13.88 -26.10
C LYS A 147 -2.58 -13.56 -24.62
N ASP A 148 -1.54 -13.90 -23.89
CA ASP A 148 -1.53 -13.76 -22.44
C ASP A 148 -1.31 -12.33 -21.96
N TYR A 149 -0.73 -11.48 -22.82
CA TYR A 149 -0.43 -10.08 -22.49
C TYR A 149 -1.50 -9.10 -22.94
N PHE A 150 -2.31 -9.43 -23.94
CA PHE A 150 -3.28 -8.50 -24.54
C PHE A 150 -4.72 -8.82 -24.16
N SER A 151 -5.46 -7.79 -23.82
CA SER A 151 -6.90 -7.85 -23.53
C SER A 151 -7.65 -6.68 -24.14
N PRO A 152 -8.91 -6.87 -24.54
CA PRO A 152 -9.73 -5.76 -25.02
C PRO A 152 -9.99 -4.74 -23.89
N MET A 153 -9.96 -3.46 -24.21
CA MET A 153 -10.23 -2.36 -23.29
C MET A 153 -11.60 -2.49 -22.59
N SER A 154 -12.56 -3.17 -23.22
CA SER A 154 -13.86 -3.45 -22.60
C SER A 154 -13.77 -4.23 -21.29
N LYS A 155 -12.73 -5.04 -21.08
CA LYS A 155 -12.47 -5.74 -19.82
C LYS A 155 -11.95 -4.79 -18.73
N ALA A 156 -11.12 -3.81 -19.12
CA ALA A 156 -10.62 -2.81 -18.19
C ALA A 156 -11.72 -1.85 -17.72
N ARG A 157 -12.59 -1.42 -18.61
CA ARG A 157 -13.67 -0.44 -18.31
C ARG A 157 -14.61 -0.87 -17.18
N GLY A 158 -14.70 -2.17 -16.89
CA GLY A 158 -15.52 -2.71 -15.80
C GLY A 158 -14.80 -2.82 -14.45
N THR A 159 -13.53 -2.46 -14.37
CA THR A 159 -12.74 -2.59 -13.14
C THR A 159 -12.76 -1.31 -12.29
N TYR A 160 -12.56 -1.48 -10.99
CA TYR A 160 -12.56 -0.35 -10.06
C TYR A 160 -11.35 0.57 -10.28
N TRP A 161 -10.17 0.00 -10.52
CA TRP A 161 -8.96 0.75 -10.80
C TRP A 161 -9.07 1.63 -12.05
N TYR A 162 -9.79 1.16 -13.08
CA TYR A 162 -10.00 1.93 -14.30
C TYR A 162 -10.80 3.22 -14.03
N GLY A 163 -11.84 3.11 -13.18
CA GLY A 163 -12.62 4.27 -12.76
C GLY A 163 -11.78 5.32 -12.01
N ILE A 164 -10.88 4.88 -11.13
CA ILE A 164 -9.94 5.76 -10.42
C ILE A 164 -8.99 6.42 -11.42
N PHE A 165 -8.37 5.62 -12.29
CA PHE A 165 -7.40 6.09 -13.28
C PHE A 165 -8.00 7.17 -14.18
N GLN A 166 -9.21 6.95 -14.71
CA GLN A 166 -9.93 7.94 -15.52
C GLN A 166 -10.29 9.21 -14.73
N GLY A 167 -10.63 9.06 -13.46
CA GLY A 167 -11.01 10.19 -12.60
C GLY A 167 -9.84 11.08 -12.17
N THR A 168 -8.63 10.55 -12.11
CA THR A 168 -7.44 11.29 -11.63
C THR A 168 -6.73 12.10 -12.71
N GLN A 169 -7.02 11.86 -13.99
CA GLN A 169 -6.32 12.47 -15.13
C GLN A 169 -4.78 12.31 -15.08
N GLN A 170 -4.32 11.28 -14.41
CA GLN A 170 -2.90 10.95 -14.32
C GLN A 170 -2.50 10.02 -15.47
N SER A 171 -1.26 10.14 -15.93
CA SER A 171 -0.71 9.22 -16.95
C SER A 171 -0.29 7.88 -16.35
N SER A 172 -0.10 7.82 -15.04
CA SER A 172 0.31 6.62 -14.33
C SER A 172 -0.28 6.55 -12.91
N LEU A 173 -0.46 5.34 -12.40
CA LEU A 173 -1.03 5.07 -11.09
C LEU A 173 -0.46 3.78 -10.50
N PHE A 174 0.02 3.83 -9.25
CA PHE A 174 0.25 2.64 -8.46
C PHE A 174 -1.07 2.19 -7.80
N CYS A 175 -1.50 0.98 -8.12
CA CYS A 175 -2.78 0.43 -7.70
C CYS A 175 -2.56 -0.74 -6.74
N PRO A 176 -2.90 -0.60 -5.43
CA PRO A 176 -2.83 -1.70 -4.48
C PRO A 176 -3.77 -2.85 -4.83
N ALA A 177 -3.42 -4.07 -4.41
CA ALA A 177 -4.15 -5.30 -4.70
C ALA A 177 -5.63 -5.26 -4.35
N PHE A 178 -6.05 -4.53 -3.33
CA PHE A 178 -7.46 -4.47 -2.94
C PHE A 178 -8.37 -3.75 -3.95
N TYR A 179 -7.78 -2.97 -4.87
CA TYR A 179 -8.49 -2.37 -6.00
C TYR A 179 -8.49 -3.25 -7.25
N LEU A 180 -7.65 -4.28 -7.28
CA LEU A 180 -7.62 -5.25 -8.35
C LEU A 180 -8.73 -6.28 -8.18
N GLY A 181 -9.27 -6.79 -9.29
CA GLY A 181 -10.22 -7.89 -9.26
C GLY A 181 -9.56 -9.20 -8.78
N GLU A 182 -10.35 -10.14 -8.25
CA GLU A 182 -9.84 -11.40 -7.70
C GLU A 182 -8.99 -12.22 -8.70
N ARG A 183 -9.30 -12.13 -10.00
CA ARG A 183 -8.51 -12.77 -11.05
C ARG A 183 -7.18 -12.08 -11.27
N GLU A 184 -7.18 -10.76 -11.21
CA GLU A 184 -5.99 -9.93 -11.38
C GLU A 184 -5.04 -10.09 -10.20
N LYS A 185 -5.55 -10.09 -8.95
CA LYS A 185 -4.77 -10.38 -7.75
C LYS A 185 -4.04 -11.72 -7.84
N LYS A 186 -4.76 -12.75 -8.26
CA LYS A 186 -4.18 -14.09 -8.37
C LYS A 186 -3.08 -14.16 -9.43
N LYS A 187 -3.19 -13.34 -10.50
CA LYS A 187 -2.27 -13.36 -11.63
C LYS A 187 -1.09 -12.38 -11.44
N TYR A 188 -1.33 -11.20 -10.86
CA TYR A 188 -0.38 -10.08 -10.87
C TYR A 188 0.12 -9.65 -9.50
N GLY A 189 -0.26 -10.34 -8.40
CA GLY A 189 0.26 -10.06 -7.06
C GLY A 189 -0.41 -8.87 -6.35
N ASP A 190 0.35 -8.20 -5.49
CA ASP A 190 -0.18 -7.28 -4.49
C ASP A 190 -0.15 -5.80 -4.88
N LEU A 191 0.58 -5.43 -5.92
CA LEU A 191 0.71 -4.06 -6.41
C LEU A 191 0.77 -4.06 -7.94
N ALA A 192 -0.01 -3.20 -8.58
CA ALA A 192 0.05 -2.99 -10.02
C ALA A 192 0.46 -1.56 -10.35
N TYR A 193 1.34 -1.40 -11.33
CA TYR A 193 1.65 -0.12 -11.95
C TYR A 193 0.87 -0.01 -13.26
N ILE A 194 0.02 1.00 -13.36
CA ILE A 194 -0.90 1.22 -14.47
C ILE A 194 -0.52 2.50 -15.17
N THR A 195 -0.32 2.43 -16.48
CA THR A 195 0.00 3.60 -17.31
C THR A 195 -0.91 3.68 -18.52
N SER A 196 -1.06 4.89 -19.05
CA SER A 196 -1.63 5.13 -20.39
C SER A 196 -0.54 5.61 -21.31
N THR A 197 -0.39 4.96 -22.42
CA THR A 197 0.43 5.36 -23.57
C THR A 197 -0.44 5.96 -24.66
#